data_4d909afb0170f9cac64a369811963489
#
_entry.id   4d909afb0170f9cac64a369811963489
#
_cell.length_a   1.000
_cell.length_b   1.000
_cell.length_c   1.000
_cell.angle_alpha   90.00
_cell.angle_beta   90.00
_cell.angle_gamma   90.00
#
_symmetry.space_group_name_H-M   'P 1'
#
loop_
_entity.id
_entity.type
_entity.pdbx_description
1 polymer ?
#
loop_
_entity_poly.entity_id
_entity_poly.type
_entity_poly.pdbx_seq_one_letter_code
_entity_poly.pdbx_strand_id
1 'polypeptide(L)'
;SEREISMPHKRGTPWLVILGVIVAVIIVVAAAFATGLLSTGESGRSVSLTGAGATFPMPLILKWSDEYYNTTGHNVRISYGGGGSGAGITQIEDRHVDFAGTDAPLATSDSSAYGLVHIPETLGAVVVAFNEPSIQSLRLDGPTLAEIFMKNITSWDDPAIAALNPGEVLPSFQITTIVRSDSSGTTFVFSGYLATVSSEFAAIYGQGKSVNWPDAIGASGNPGVTQTVKTTAHSIGYIELSYAMANDVPHAILKNHDGYFVNATLESVTSAATGVVLPAGDGDWSHVSILDAAGAESYPISSFTYILVYKELFSNDTKMNKTAAEALIDFLWWCVHQGQSYGPTLYYASLPASVVSVDETTLNSITYQGQVVR
;
A
#
# COMPACT_ATOMS: atom_id res chain seq x y z
N SER A 1 49.99 76.23 -23.78
CA SER A 1 50.25 75.42 -22.59
C SER A 1 49.31 74.19 -22.71
N GLU A 2 49.86 73.14 -23.32
CA GLU A 2 49.24 71.86 -23.47
C GLU A 2 49.58 71.02 -22.26
N ARG A 3 48.58 70.37 -21.65
CA ARG A 3 48.75 69.38 -20.61
C ARG A 3 48.55 67.98 -21.22
N GLU A 4 49.66 67.24 -21.29
CA GLU A 4 49.65 65.82 -21.58
C GLU A 4 48.97 65.01 -20.42
N ILE A 5 48.00 64.25 -20.75
CA ILE A 5 47.35 63.30 -19.83
C ILE A 5 47.99 61.91 -20.03
N SER A 6 48.82 61.51 -19.07
CA SER A 6 49.46 60.19 -19.00
C SER A 6 48.41 59.15 -18.60
N MET A 7 48.17 58.14 -19.45
CA MET A 7 47.36 56.98 -19.12
C MET A 7 48.14 55.86 -18.45
N PRO A 8 47.63 55.16 -17.42
CA PRO A 8 48.32 54.09 -16.74
C PRO A 8 48.38 52.83 -17.58
N HIS A 9 49.55 52.21 -17.70
CA HIS A 9 49.81 50.92 -18.30
C HIS A 9 49.12 49.82 -17.47
N LYS A 10 48.14 49.12 -18.05
CA LYS A 10 47.62 47.85 -17.55
C LYS A 10 48.69 46.77 -17.77
N ARG A 11 49.29 46.27 -16.69
CA ARG A 11 50.13 45.04 -16.71
C ARG A 11 49.18 43.85 -16.96
N GLY A 12 49.13 43.34 -18.19
CA GLY A 12 48.49 42.09 -18.49
C GLY A 12 49.27 40.93 -17.86
N THR A 13 48.59 40.08 -17.12
CA THR A 13 49.16 38.82 -16.63
C THR A 13 49.62 38.01 -17.85
N PRO A 14 50.90 37.58 -17.95
CA PRO A 14 51.35 36.90 -19.15
C PRO A 14 50.62 35.57 -19.29
N TRP A 15 49.99 35.38 -20.43
CA TRP A 15 49.19 34.23 -20.79
C TRP A 15 49.92 32.89 -20.59
N LEU A 16 51.27 32.91 -20.67
CA LEU A 16 52.16 31.78 -20.37
C LEU A 16 52.02 31.27 -18.92
N VAL A 17 51.74 32.15 -17.94
CA VAL A 17 51.50 31.76 -16.54
C VAL A 17 50.15 31.05 -16.42
N ILE A 18 49.13 31.51 -17.12
CA ILE A 18 47.79 30.86 -17.14
C ILE A 18 47.89 29.49 -17.80
N LEU A 19 48.62 29.36 -18.90
CA LEU A 19 48.81 28.07 -19.59
C LEU A 19 49.58 27.08 -18.71
N GLY A 20 50.60 27.54 -17.98
CA GLY A 20 51.37 26.71 -17.05
C GLY A 20 50.54 26.20 -15.87
N VAL A 21 49.62 27.02 -15.33
CA VAL A 21 48.69 26.59 -14.26
C VAL A 21 47.67 25.57 -14.77
N ILE A 22 47.13 25.75 -15.98
CA ILE A 22 46.20 24.81 -16.58
C ILE A 22 46.85 23.45 -16.83
N VAL A 23 48.09 23.44 -17.37
CA VAL A 23 48.83 22.18 -17.60
C VAL A 23 49.17 21.50 -16.27
N ALA A 24 49.56 22.24 -15.23
CA ALA A 24 49.84 21.67 -13.91
C ALA A 24 48.59 21.05 -13.27
N VAL A 25 47.42 21.69 -13.40
CA VAL A 25 46.14 21.16 -12.90
C VAL A 25 45.76 19.88 -13.67
N ILE A 26 45.95 19.84 -14.99
CA ILE A 26 45.66 18.64 -15.80
C ILE A 26 46.58 17.49 -15.40
N ILE A 27 47.86 17.73 -15.13
CA ILE A 27 48.82 16.70 -14.70
C ILE A 27 48.44 16.17 -13.30
N VAL A 28 48.06 17.04 -12.36
CA VAL A 28 47.62 16.63 -11.02
C VAL A 28 46.35 15.83 -11.06
N VAL A 29 45.40 16.21 -11.91
CA VAL A 29 44.16 15.45 -12.10
C VAL A 29 44.45 14.10 -12.76
N ALA A 30 45.31 14.05 -13.79
CA ALA A 30 45.72 12.82 -14.44
C ALA A 30 46.48 11.88 -13.48
N ALA A 31 47.36 12.42 -12.64
CA ALA A 31 48.10 11.66 -11.63
C ALA A 31 47.16 11.14 -10.51
N ALA A 32 46.15 11.90 -10.11
CA ALA A 32 45.14 11.48 -9.16
C ALA A 32 44.28 10.35 -9.70
N PHE A 33 43.96 10.35 -11.02
CA PHE A 33 43.33 9.23 -11.72
C PHE A 33 44.25 8.00 -11.82
N ALA A 34 45.50 8.19 -12.12
CA ALA A 34 46.49 7.11 -12.26
C ALA A 34 46.83 6.42 -10.93
N THR A 35 46.74 7.15 -9.80
CA THR A 35 46.99 6.61 -8.45
C THR A 35 45.75 6.09 -7.74
N GLY A 36 44.58 6.11 -8.39
CA GLY A 36 43.30 5.67 -7.79
C GLY A 36 42.80 6.58 -6.65
N LEU A 37 43.42 7.77 -6.45
CA LEU A 37 43.00 8.76 -5.44
C LEU A 37 41.72 9.52 -5.84
N LEU A 38 41.39 9.55 -7.15
CA LEU A 38 40.08 9.84 -7.65
C LEU A 38 39.52 8.51 -8.19
N SER A 39 38.96 7.70 -7.30
CA SER A 39 38.01 6.70 -7.75
C SER A 39 36.90 7.49 -8.46
N THR A 40 36.75 7.29 -9.76
CA THR A 40 35.42 7.37 -10.35
C THR A 40 34.64 6.38 -9.52
N GLY A 41 33.88 6.89 -8.51
CA GLY A 41 32.89 6.06 -7.89
C GLY A 41 32.19 5.40 -9.05
N GLU A 42 32.22 4.06 -9.14
CA GLU A 42 31.31 3.35 -10.00
C GLU A 42 29.97 4.01 -9.70
N SER A 43 29.49 4.81 -10.63
CA SER A 43 28.10 5.19 -10.65
C SER A 43 27.37 3.88 -10.81
N GLY A 44 27.06 3.24 -9.68
CA GLY A 44 26.33 2.00 -9.65
C GLY A 44 25.12 2.22 -10.55
N ARG A 45 24.93 1.37 -11.55
CA ARG A 45 23.81 1.46 -12.47
C ARG A 45 22.56 1.59 -11.61
N SER A 46 21.93 2.77 -11.62
CA SER A 46 20.69 2.97 -10.88
C SER A 46 19.65 1.98 -11.41
N VAL A 47 19.09 1.19 -10.52
CA VAL A 47 18.00 0.27 -10.81
C VAL A 47 16.68 1.02 -10.62
N SER A 48 15.75 0.85 -11.57
CA SER A 48 14.38 1.32 -11.44
C SER A 48 13.43 0.14 -11.44
N LEU A 49 12.60 0.05 -10.42
CA LEU A 49 11.56 -0.96 -10.26
C LEU A 49 10.19 -0.29 -10.28
N THR A 50 9.23 -0.98 -10.88
CA THR A 50 7.86 -0.50 -11.02
C THR A 50 6.88 -1.44 -10.36
N GLY A 51 5.95 -0.87 -9.60
CA GLY A 51 4.83 -1.60 -9.00
C GLY A 51 3.52 -0.88 -9.23
N ALA A 52 2.42 -1.60 -9.19
CA ALA A 52 1.08 -1.02 -9.26
C ALA A 52 0.05 -1.88 -8.53
N GLY A 53 -1.11 -1.31 -8.21
CA GLY A 53 -2.23 -2.09 -7.71
C GLY A 53 -3.01 -1.45 -6.57
N ALA A 54 -3.17 -2.19 -5.49
CA ALA A 54 -3.98 -1.81 -4.35
C ALA A 54 -3.63 -0.43 -3.80
N THR A 55 -4.66 0.36 -3.50
CA THR A 55 -4.47 1.64 -2.79
C THR A 55 -4.51 1.46 -1.27
N PHE A 56 -4.87 0.28 -0.79
CA PHE A 56 -4.83 -0.05 0.63
C PHE A 56 -3.41 0.11 1.21
N PRO A 57 -2.35 -0.57 0.72
CA PRO A 57 -0.99 -0.44 1.24
C PRO A 57 -0.23 0.76 0.65
N MET A 58 -0.79 1.50 -0.31
CA MET A 58 -0.05 2.49 -1.08
C MET A 58 0.70 3.53 -0.23
N PRO A 59 0.14 4.10 0.86
CA PRO A 59 0.89 5.02 1.72
C PRO A 59 2.18 4.40 2.29
N LEU A 60 2.13 3.14 2.69
CA LEU A 60 3.29 2.43 3.24
C LEU A 60 4.30 2.06 2.15
N ILE A 61 3.84 1.57 1.00
CA ILE A 61 4.73 1.26 -0.13
C ILE A 61 5.48 2.52 -0.61
N LEU A 62 4.81 3.67 -0.69
CA LEU A 62 5.46 4.94 -1.03
C LEU A 62 6.50 5.35 0.01
N LYS A 63 6.17 5.21 1.31
CA LYS A 63 7.14 5.44 2.39
C LYS A 63 8.34 4.50 2.30
N TRP A 64 8.12 3.22 2.07
CA TRP A 64 9.18 2.24 1.84
C TRP A 64 10.05 2.58 0.62
N SER A 65 9.44 3.03 -0.46
CA SER A 65 10.15 3.42 -1.68
C SER A 65 11.14 4.56 -1.41
N ASP A 66 10.70 5.58 -0.68
CA ASP A 66 11.55 6.73 -0.33
C ASP A 66 12.66 6.33 0.65
N GLU A 67 12.35 5.56 1.69
CA GLU A 67 13.33 5.15 2.70
C GLU A 67 14.34 4.15 2.14
N TYR A 68 13.90 3.21 1.31
CA TYR A 68 14.80 2.26 0.67
C TYR A 68 15.74 2.96 -0.33
N TYR A 69 15.24 3.94 -1.08
CA TYR A 69 16.07 4.78 -1.94
C TYR A 69 17.18 5.47 -1.16
N ASN A 70 16.88 6.04 0.02
CA ASN A 70 17.86 6.66 0.90
C ASN A 70 18.86 5.62 1.47
N THR A 71 18.36 4.46 1.90
CA THR A 71 19.18 3.37 2.47
C THR A 71 20.17 2.79 1.48
N THR A 72 19.80 2.71 0.19
CA THR A 72 20.64 2.18 -0.89
C THR A 72 21.59 3.22 -1.49
N GLY A 73 21.73 4.38 -0.87
CA GLY A 73 22.58 5.46 -1.39
C GLY A 73 22.11 5.97 -2.75
N HIS A 74 20.81 6.02 -2.97
CA HIS A 74 20.12 6.51 -4.18
C HIS A 74 20.31 5.62 -5.44
N ASN A 75 20.66 4.35 -5.23
CA ASN A 75 20.91 3.42 -6.35
C ASN A 75 19.69 2.63 -6.80
N VAL A 76 18.67 2.42 -5.94
CA VAL A 76 17.44 1.69 -6.28
C VAL A 76 16.24 2.63 -6.15
N ARG A 77 15.58 2.91 -7.26
CA ARG A 77 14.36 3.72 -7.33
C ARG A 77 13.16 2.83 -7.54
N ILE A 78 12.14 2.99 -6.70
CA ILE A 78 10.88 2.25 -6.80
C ILE A 78 9.77 3.25 -7.09
N SER A 79 8.92 2.92 -8.07
CA SER A 79 7.70 3.68 -8.39
C SER A 79 6.51 2.77 -8.17
N TYR A 80 5.51 3.25 -7.43
CA TYR A 80 4.27 2.52 -7.22
C TYR A 80 3.06 3.36 -7.62
N GLY A 81 2.21 2.80 -8.48
CA GLY A 81 0.96 3.42 -8.93
C GLY A 81 -0.27 2.75 -8.31
N GLY A 82 -1.23 3.55 -7.85
CA GLY A 82 -2.56 3.07 -7.49
C GLY A 82 -3.35 2.60 -8.73
N GLY A 83 -4.59 2.21 -8.52
CA GLY A 83 -5.48 1.74 -9.60
C GLY A 83 -6.42 0.64 -9.13
N GLY A 84 -6.19 0.16 -7.92
CA GLY A 84 -6.89 -0.94 -7.30
C GLY A 84 -6.25 -2.30 -7.58
N SER A 85 -6.57 -3.28 -6.75
CA SER A 85 -6.01 -4.64 -6.82
C SER A 85 -6.21 -5.28 -8.19
N GLY A 86 -7.37 -5.10 -8.82
CA GLY A 86 -7.64 -5.65 -10.14
C GLY A 86 -6.70 -5.12 -11.22
N ALA A 87 -6.44 -3.81 -11.22
CA ALA A 87 -5.50 -3.21 -12.16
C ALA A 87 -4.07 -3.70 -11.91
N GLY A 88 -3.64 -3.85 -10.65
CA GLY A 88 -2.35 -4.41 -10.29
C GLY A 88 -2.17 -5.85 -10.78
N ILE A 89 -3.17 -6.69 -10.52
CA ILE A 89 -3.20 -8.08 -10.99
C ILE A 89 -3.03 -8.15 -12.51
N THR A 90 -3.85 -7.41 -13.26
CA THR A 90 -3.74 -7.37 -14.73
C THR A 90 -2.35 -6.90 -15.19
N GLN A 91 -1.79 -5.86 -14.57
CA GLN A 91 -0.48 -5.34 -14.96
C GLN A 91 0.67 -6.32 -14.69
N ILE A 92 0.61 -7.09 -13.58
CA ILE A 92 1.63 -8.11 -13.32
C ILE A 92 1.46 -9.33 -14.24
N GLU A 93 0.24 -9.77 -14.50
CA GLU A 93 -0.04 -10.86 -15.46
C GLU A 93 0.46 -10.53 -16.86
N ASP A 94 0.30 -9.28 -17.30
CA ASP A 94 0.79 -8.75 -18.57
C ASP A 94 2.29 -8.35 -18.52
N ARG A 95 2.98 -8.55 -17.41
CA ARG A 95 4.41 -8.19 -17.20
C ARG A 95 4.72 -6.70 -17.45
N HIS A 96 3.76 -5.82 -17.19
CA HIS A 96 3.94 -4.37 -17.30
C HIS A 96 4.60 -3.76 -16.07
N VAL A 97 4.57 -4.46 -14.93
CA VAL A 97 5.20 -4.06 -13.67
C VAL A 97 6.05 -5.21 -13.11
N ASP A 98 7.00 -4.87 -12.24
CA ASP A 98 7.91 -5.82 -11.60
C ASP A 98 7.26 -6.50 -10.38
N PHE A 99 6.30 -5.83 -9.74
CA PHE A 99 5.49 -6.37 -8.64
C PHE A 99 4.10 -5.71 -8.62
N ALA A 100 3.14 -6.37 -7.98
CA ALA A 100 1.80 -5.79 -7.83
C ALA A 100 1.31 -5.88 -6.39
N GLY A 101 0.55 -4.87 -5.93
CA GLY A 101 -0.13 -4.87 -4.64
C GLY A 101 -1.58 -5.34 -4.78
N THR A 102 -2.03 -6.21 -3.87
CA THR A 102 -3.43 -6.66 -3.83
C THR A 102 -3.87 -6.99 -2.40
N ASP A 103 -5.11 -6.61 -2.05
CA ASP A 103 -5.74 -7.02 -0.79
C ASP A 103 -6.66 -8.24 -1.01
N ALA A 104 -6.85 -8.64 -2.28
CA ALA A 104 -7.57 -9.84 -2.67
C ALA A 104 -6.57 -10.88 -3.18
N PRO A 105 -6.27 -11.93 -2.41
CA PRO A 105 -5.34 -12.96 -2.87
C PRO A 105 -5.89 -13.68 -4.12
N LEU A 106 -4.97 -14.12 -4.98
CA LEU A 106 -5.34 -14.87 -6.17
C LEU A 106 -5.77 -16.29 -5.78
N ALA A 107 -6.72 -16.85 -6.53
CA ALA A 107 -6.96 -18.28 -6.49
C ALA A 107 -5.71 -19.05 -6.96
N THR A 108 -5.54 -20.27 -6.47
CA THR A 108 -4.40 -21.11 -6.84
C THR A 108 -4.30 -21.35 -8.35
N SER A 109 -5.44 -21.47 -9.03
CA SER A 109 -5.48 -21.58 -10.50
C SER A 109 -4.81 -20.42 -11.20
N ASP A 110 -5.09 -19.20 -10.74
CA ASP A 110 -4.59 -17.97 -11.36
C ASP A 110 -3.12 -17.74 -11.01
N SER A 111 -2.75 -17.86 -9.71
CA SER A 111 -1.37 -17.72 -9.29
C SER A 111 -0.44 -18.74 -9.98
N SER A 112 -0.90 -19.99 -10.12
CA SER A 112 -0.14 -21.05 -10.80
C SER A 112 -0.05 -20.83 -12.31
N ALA A 113 -1.12 -20.35 -12.96
CA ALA A 113 -1.13 -20.10 -14.40
C ALA A 113 -0.10 -19.05 -14.82
N TYR A 114 0.12 -18.04 -13.98
CA TYR A 114 1.09 -16.97 -14.23
C TYR A 114 2.42 -17.18 -13.52
N GLY A 115 2.55 -18.18 -12.64
CA GLY A 115 3.75 -18.41 -11.84
C GLY A 115 4.00 -17.34 -10.79
N LEU A 116 2.93 -16.78 -10.22
CA LEU A 116 2.97 -15.74 -9.19
C LEU A 116 2.98 -16.36 -7.79
N VAL A 117 3.68 -15.68 -6.88
CA VAL A 117 3.67 -15.99 -5.44
C VAL A 117 3.16 -14.79 -4.65
N HIS A 118 2.58 -15.07 -3.49
CA HIS A 118 2.10 -14.06 -2.55
C HIS A 118 3.15 -13.81 -1.47
N ILE A 119 3.33 -12.53 -1.15
CA ILE A 119 4.16 -12.07 -0.05
C ILE A 119 3.27 -11.14 0.77
N PRO A 120 2.73 -11.58 1.93
CA PRO A 120 2.10 -10.67 2.87
C PRO A 120 3.06 -9.52 3.21
N GLU A 121 2.60 -8.29 3.04
CA GLU A 121 3.48 -7.14 3.24
C GLU A 121 3.19 -6.38 4.53
N THR A 122 1.93 -6.34 4.95
CA THR A 122 1.48 -5.71 6.19
C THR A 122 0.04 -6.12 6.52
N LEU A 123 -0.47 -5.65 7.67
CA LEU A 123 -1.87 -5.75 8.06
C LEU A 123 -2.46 -4.36 8.23
N GLY A 124 -3.73 -4.23 7.91
CA GLY A 124 -4.47 -3.00 8.13
C GLY A 124 -5.95 -3.26 8.38
N ALA A 125 -6.70 -2.18 8.59
CA ALA A 125 -8.13 -2.20 8.83
C ALA A 125 -8.89 -1.48 7.72
N VAL A 126 -10.04 -2.02 7.33
CA VAL A 126 -11.04 -1.25 6.59
C VAL A 126 -11.99 -0.64 7.61
N VAL A 127 -12.04 0.68 7.66
CA VAL A 127 -12.91 1.41 8.55
C VAL A 127 -14.16 1.93 7.83
N VAL A 128 -15.25 2.02 8.56
CA VAL A 128 -16.51 2.58 8.09
C VAL A 128 -16.50 4.07 8.35
N ALA A 129 -16.06 4.82 7.35
CA ALA A 129 -15.97 6.27 7.38
C ALA A 129 -17.35 6.91 7.22
N PHE A 130 -17.62 8.02 7.88
CA PHE A 130 -18.89 8.72 7.75
C PHE A 130 -18.73 10.25 7.83
N ASN A 131 -19.71 10.97 7.32
CA ASN A 131 -19.80 12.42 7.38
C ASN A 131 -21.21 12.84 7.85
N GLU A 132 -21.41 12.73 9.16
CA GLU A 132 -22.62 13.19 9.84
C GLU A 132 -22.22 14.02 11.06
N PRO A 133 -22.18 15.37 10.95
CA PRO A 133 -21.63 16.23 12.00
C PRO A 133 -22.39 16.20 13.33
N SER A 134 -23.64 15.74 13.34
CA SER A 134 -24.44 15.62 14.57
C SER A 134 -24.09 14.38 15.40
N ILE A 135 -23.39 13.40 14.83
CA ILE A 135 -22.99 12.15 15.49
C ILE A 135 -21.57 12.29 16.00
N GLN A 136 -21.38 12.20 17.31
CA GLN A 136 -20.06 12.31 17.94
C GLN A 136 -19.32 10.96 17.94
N SER A 137 -20.04 9.86 18.12
CA SER A 137 -19.49 8.52 18.18
C SER A 137 -20.49 7.53 17.61
N LEU A 138 -20.21 7.04 16.39
CA LEU A 138 -21.07 6.06 15.72
C LEU A 138 -20.63 4.64 16.08
N ARG A 139 -21.59 3.83 16.54
CA ARG A 139 -21.42 2.39 16.75
C ARG A 139 -22.29 1.62 15.77
N LEU A 140 -21.70 0.62 15.13
CA LEU A 140 -22.42 -0.29 14.20
C LEU A 140 -22.04 -1.73 14.51
N ASP A 141 -22.96 -2.65 14.20
CA ASP A 141 -22.65 -4.07 14.10
C ASP A 141 -22.70 -4.53 12.63
N GLY A 142 -22.20 -5.73 12.38
CA GLY A 142 -22.12 -6.27 11.03
C GLY A 142 -23.47 -6.36 10.31
N PRO A 143 -24.51 -6.95 10.93
CA PRO A 143 -25.83 -7.00 10.31
C PRO A 143 -26.40 -5.63 9.95
N THR A 144 -26.37 -4.66 10.87
CA THR A 144 -26.85 -3.29 10.59
C THR A 144 -26.05 -2.64 9.45
N LEU A 145 -24.73 -2.85 9.42
CA LEU A 145 -23.89 -2.34 8.35
C LEU A 145 -24.24 -2.95 6.99
N ALA A 146 -24.52 -4.26 6.94
CA ALA A 146 -24.98 -4.93 5.71
C ALA A 146 -26.31 -4.33 5.23
N GLU A 147 -27.29 -4.13 6.12
CA GLU A 147 -28.58 -3.52 5.78
C GLU A 147 -28.45 -2.09 5.22
N ILE A 148 -27.50 -1.28 5.72
CA ILE A 148 -27.20 0.05 5.19
C ILE A 148 -26.68 -0.05 3.74
N PHE A 149 -25.73 -0.94 3.46
CA PHE A 149 -25.16 -1.07 2.12
C PHE A 149 -26.07 -1.83 1.14
N MET A 150 -27.04 -2.60 1.63
CA MET A 150 -28.13 -3.16 0.82
C MET A 150 -29.27 -2.17 0.57
N LYS A 151 -29.25 -0.97 1.20
CA LYS A 151 -30.33 0.05 1.15
C LYS A 151 -31.65 -0.39 1.80
N ASN A 152 -31.61 -1.35 2.70
CA ASN A 152 -32.74 -1.69 3.56
C ASN A 152 -32.85 -0.67 4.72
N ILE A 153 -31.72 -0.19 5.24
CA ILE A 153 -31.63 0.96 6.15
C ILE A 153 -31.15 2.17 5.34
N THR A 154 -31.95 3.22 5.29
CA THR A 154 -31.71 4.40 4.46
C THR A 154 -31.64 5.72 5.22
N SER A 155 -31.94 5.74 6.52
CA SER A 155 -31.94 6.94 7.36
C SER A 155 -31.05 6.75 8.57
N TRP A 156 -30.38 7.82 9.00
CA TRP A 156 -29.51 7.80 10.18
C TRP A 156 -30.27 7.54 11.48
N ASP A 157 -31.55 7.96 11.59
CA ASP A 157 -32.41 7.72 12.74
C ASP A 157 -33.14 6.38 12.72
N ASP A 158 -32.73 5.44 11.86
CA ASP A 158 -33.30 4.11 11.83
C ASP A 158 -33.22 3.43 13.21
N PRO A 159 -34.29 2.74 13.66
CA PRO A 159 -34.32 2.07 14.96
C PRO A 159 -33.17 1.09 15.20
N ALA A 160 -32.65 0.42 14.16
CA ALA A 160 -31.52 -0.48 14.30
C ALA A 160 -30.22 0.27 14.63
N ILE A 161 -29.98 1.44 13.99
CA ILE A 161 -28.84 2.30 14.32
C ILE A 161 -29.03 2.91 15.71
N ALA A 162 -30.23 3.40 16.04
CA ALA A 162 -30.53 4.01 17.33
C ALA A 162 -30.32 3.03 18.51
N ALA A 163 -30.66 1.76 18.35
CA ALA A 163 -30.45 0.74 19.37
C ALA A 163 -28.97 0.50 19.70
N LEU A 164 -28.07 0.70 18.74
CA LEU A 164 -26.62 0.56 18.93
C LEU A 164 -25.97 1.83 19.48
N ASN A 165 -26.67 2.97 19.45
CA ASN A 165 -26.17 4.30 19.79
C ASN A 165 -27.02 4.99 20.89
N PRO A 166 -27.19 4.37 22.07
CA PRO A 166 -27.99 4.96 23.12
C PRO A 166 -27.38 6.29 23.60
N GLY A 167 -28.19 7.34 23.55
CA GLY A 167 -27.77 8.68 23.96
C GLY A 167 -27.23 9.59 22.83
N GLU A 168 -26.99 9.07 21.65
CA GLU A 168 -26.71 9.88 20.47
C GLU A 168 -28.00 10.46 19.87
N VAL A 169 -27.93 11.68 19.37
CA VAL A 169 -29.02 12.33 18.64
C VAL A 169 -28.84 12.05 17.15
N LEU A 170 -29.54 11.04 16.66
CA LEU A 170 -29.48 10.63 15.26
C LEU A 170 -30.45 11.51 14.43
N PRO A 171 -29.97 12.10 13.32
CA PRO A 171 -30.80 12.96 12.47
C PRO A 171 -31.64 12.14 11.48
N SER A 172 -32.78 12.65 11.07
CA SER A 172 -33.64 12.01 10.07
C SER A 172 -33.20 12.28 8.64
N PHE A 173 -31.88 12.31 8.37
CA PHE A 173 -31.32 12.47 7.03
C PHE A 173 -31.11 11.10 6.37
N GLN A 174 -31.26 11.09 5.02
CA GLN A 174 -30.99 9.90 4.23
C GLN A 174 -29.49 9.60 4.18
N ILE A 175 -29.14 8.33 4.30
CA ILE A 175 -27.77 7.85 4.22
C ILE A 175 -27.35 7.73 2.75
N THR A 176 -26.28 8.46 2.37
CA THR A 176 -25.63 8.31 1.07
C THR A 176 -24.46 7.34 1.20
N THR A 177 -24.49 6.20 0.53
CA THR A 177 -23.38 5.23 0.53
C THR A 177 -22.33 5.63 -0.51
N ILE A 178 -21.07 5.62 -0.10
CA ILE A 178 -19.91 5.89 -0.97
C ILE A 178 -19.10 4.59 -1.10
N VAL A 179 -18.87 4.15 -2.33
CA VAL A 179 -18.25 2.86 -2.63
C VAL A 179 -17.12 3.00 -3.64
N ARG A 180 -16.35 1.95 -3.82
CA ARG A 180 -15.28 1.91 -4.84
C ARG A 180 -15.87 1.70 -6.24
N SER A 181 -15.41 2.49 -7.18
CA SER A 181 -15.77 2.36 -8.61
C SER A 181 -14.77 1.54 -9.42
N ASP A 182 -13.60 1.28 -8.88
CA ASP A 182 -12.52 0.46 -9.46
C ASP A 182 -12.59 -0.98 -8.93
N SER A 183 -11.86 -1.91 -9.58
CA SER A 183 -11.69 -3.29 -9.11
C SER A 183 -10.77 -3.31 -7.88
N SER A 184 -11.36 -3.31 -6.70
CA SER A 184 -10.76 -2.94 -5.42
C SER A 184 -10.58 -4.12 -4.48
N GLY A 185 -9.35 -4.27 -3.93
CA GLY A 185 -9.12 -5.18 -2.81
C GLY A 185 -9.81 -4.72 -1.53
N THR A 186 -9.90 -3.41 -1.26
CA THR A 186 -10.66 -2.89 -0.11
C THR A 186 -12.14 -3.26 -0.21
N THR A 187 -12.73 -3.25 -1.42
CA THR A 187 -14.09 -3.77 -1.66
C THR A 187 -14.16 -5.28 -1.40
N PHE A 188 -13.15 -6.04 -1.82
CA PHE A 188 -13.08 -7.48 -1.56
C PHE A 188 -13.09 -7.78 -0.05
N VAL A 189 -12.28 -7.05 0.73
CA VAL A 189 -12.21 -7.17 2.19
C VAL A 189 -13.56 -6.78 2.83
N PHE A 190 -14.10 -5.63 2.46
CA PHE A 190 -15.34 -5.11 3.01
C PHE A 190 -16.55 -5.99 2.67
N SER A 191 -16.71 -6.36 1.41
CA SER A 191 -17.82 -7.24 0.98
C SER A 191 -17.68 -8.65 1.56
N GLY A 192 -16.46 -9.14 1.75
CA GLY A 192 -16.18 -10.39 2.46
C GLY A 192 -16.67 -10.37 3.90
N TYR A 193 -16.40 -9.28 4.62
CA TYR A 193 -16.93 -9.10 5.98
C TYR A 193 -18.46 -9.08 5.97
N LEU A 194 -19.10 -8.27 5.10
CA LEU A 194 -20.56 -8.20 5.03
C LEU A 194 -21.19 -9.56 4.69
N ALA A 195 -20.57 -10.33 3.80
CA ALA A 195 -21.02 -11.69 3.45
C ALA A 195 -20.85 -12.68 4.61
N THR A 196 -19.85 -12.46 5.49
CA THR A 196 -19.66 -13.30 6.69
C THR A 196 -20.75 -13.05 7.73
N VAL A 197 -21.14 -11.78 7.93
CA VAL A 197 -22.08 -11.39 9.00
C VAL A 197 -23.55 -11.31 8.55
N SER A 198 -23.82 -11.38 7.24
CA SER A 198 -25.18 -11.36 6.65
C SER A 198 -25.32 -12.39 5.54
N SER A 199 -26.13 -13.42 5.80
CA SER A 199 -26.45 -14.44 4.80
C SER A 199 -27.24 -13.87 3.61
N GLU A 200 -28.05 -12.83 3.83
CA GLU A 200 -28.76 -12.13 2.77
C GLU A 200 -27.79 -11.37 1.86
N PHE A 201 -26.84 -10.62 2.42
CA PHE A 201 -25.80 -9.97 1.65
C PHE A 201 -24.96 -11.00 0.85
N ALA A 202 -24.58 -12.10 1.49
CA ALA A 202 -23.84 -13.18 0.83
C ALA A 202 -24.59 -13.76 -0.37
N ALA A 203 -25.90 -13.94 -0.25
CA ALA A 203 -26.73 -14.51 -1.32
C ALA A 203 -26.96 -13.56 -2.49
N ILE A 204 -27.05 -12.25 -2.24
CA ILE A 204 -27.39 -11.25 -3.27
C ILE A 204 -26.13 -10.68 -3.92
N TYR A 205 -25.10 -10.33 -3.13
CA TYR A 205 -23.92 -9.58 -3.58
C TYR A 205 -22.64 -10.41 -3.52
N GLY A 206 -22.48 -11.24 -2.48
CA GLY A 206 -21.27 -12.02 -2.25
C GLY A 206 -20.01 -11.19 -1.97
N GLN A 207 -18.88 -11.86 -1.98
CA GLN A 207 -17.56 -11.24 -1.86
C GLN A 207 -16.95 -11.00 -3.24
N GLY A 208 -16.38 -9.81 -3.47
CA GLY A 208 -15.72 -9.52 -4.74
C GLY A 208 -14.94 -8.20 -4.76
N LYS A 209 -14.02 -8.08 -5.72
CA LYS A 209 -13.31 -6.84 -6.01
C LYS A 209 -14.21 -5.77 -6.63
N SER A 210 -15.33 -6.19 -7.20
CA SER A 210 -16.38 -5.34 -7.76
C SER A 210 -17.73 -5.89 -7.34
N VAL A 211 -18.54 -5.05 -6.70
CA VAL A 211 -19.88 -5.39 -6.21
C VAL A 211 -20.87 -4.41 -6.86
N ASN A 212 -22.01 -4.92 -7.26
CA ASN A 212 -23.08 -4.09 -7.85
C ASN A 212 -23.90 -3.43 -6.72
N TRP A 213 -23.32 -2.41 -6.10
CA TRP A 213 -23.93 -1.70 -4.99
C TRP A 213 -25.22 -0.98 -5.41
N PRO A 214 -26.32 -1.11 -4.65
CA PRO A 214 -27.54 -0.39 -4.97
C PRO A 214 -27.42 1.09 -4.62
N ASP A 215 -27.77 1.97 -5.54
CA ASP A 215 -27.88 3.42 -5.34
C ASP A 215 -26.73 4.05 -4.53
N ALA A 216 -25.50 3.81 -4.96
CA ALA A 216 -24.29 4.27 -4.30
C ALA A 216 -23.49 5.22 -5.21
N ILE A 217 -22.76 6.15 -4.61
CA ILE A 217 -21.81 6.99 -5.31
C ILE A 217 -20.46 6.28 -5.40
N GLY A 218 -19.99 6.04 -6.62
CA GLY A 218 -18.70 5.41 -6.86
C GLY A 218 -17.54 6.41 -6.87
N ALA A 219 -16.43 6.05 -6.20
CA ALA A 219 -15.20 6.84 -6.20
C ALA A 219 -13.96 5.94 -6.38
N SER A 220 -12.94 6.43 -7.08
CA SER A 220 -11.75 5.63 -7.41
C SER A 220 -10.72 5.63 -6.29
N GLY A 221 -10.29 4.44 -5.88
CA GLY A 221 -9.26 4.24 -4.85
C GLY A 221 -9.71 4.66 -3.45
N ASN A 222 -8.92 4.31 -2.43
CA ASN A 222 -9.12 4.82 -1.08
C ASN A 222 -9.10 6.37 -1.02
N PRO A 223 -8.18 7.08 -1.73
CA PRO A 223 -8.19 8.54 -1.76
C PRO A 223 -9.51 9.13 -2.28
N GLY A 224 -10.07 8.56 -3.34
CA GLY A 224 -11.33 9.04 -3.94
C GLY A 224 -12.51 8.85 -2.99
N VAL A 225 -12.65 7.68 -2.36
CA VAL A 225 -13.72 7.44 -1.35
C VAL A 225 -13.54 8.39 -0.17
N THR A 226 -12.32 8.55 0.35
CA THR A 226 -12.02 9.47 1.45
C THR A 226 -12.48 10.89 1.14
N GLN A 227 -12.10 11.41 -0.02
CA GLN A 227 -12.47 12.76 -0.45
C GLN A 227 -14.00 12.89 -0.64
N THR A 228 -14.64 11.88 -1.23
CA THR A 228 -16.08 11.91 -1.48
C THR A 228 -16.87 11.88 -0.18
N VAL A 229 -16.49 11.05 0.80
CA VAL A 229 -17.10 11.05 2.14
C VAL A 229 -16.95 12.42 2.80
N LYS A 230 -15.74 13.00 2.79
CA LYS A 230 -15.48 14.33 3.40
C LYS A 230 -16.37 15.43 2.83
N THR A 231 -16.69 15.36 1.54
CA THR A 231 -17.43 16.44 0.85
C THR A 231 -18.92 16.16 0.66
N THR A 232 -19.38 14.95 0.98
CA THR A 232 -20.79 14.57 0.88
C THR A 232 -21.40 14.50 2.28
N ALA A 233 -22.27 15.43 2.62
CA ALA A 233 -22.98 15.40 3.88
C ALA A 233 -23.86 14.14 3.98
N HIS A 234 -24.05 13.64 5.21
CA HIS A 234 -24.87 12.48 5.52
C HIS A 234 -24.43 11.19 4.83
N SER A 235 -23.13 11.07 4.49
CA SER A 235 -22.59 9.92 3.79
C SER A 235 -21.91 8.92 4.72
N ILE A 236 -21.84 7.69 4.24
CA ILE A 236 -21.10 6.57 4.83
C ILE A 236 -20.35 5.83 3.72
N GLY A 237 -19.12 5.39 3.99
CA GLY A 237 -18.30 4.65 3.04
C GLY A 237 -17.28 3.78 3.75
N TYR A 238 -16.46 3.06 2.99
CA TYR A 238 -15.40 2.22 3.54
C TYR A 238 -14.05 2.60 2.93
N ILE A 239 -13.06 2.77 3.78
CA ILE A 239 -11.68 3.14 3.43
C ILE A 239 -10.68 2.41 4.32
N GLU A 240 -9.43 2.35 3.90
CA GLU A 240 -8.37 1.86 4.76
C GLU A 240 -8.04 2.91 5.86
N LEU A 241 -7.67 2.43 7.06
CA LEU A 241 -7.50 3.23 8.28
C LEU A 241 -6.52 4.39 8.12
N SER A 242 -5.39 4.22 7.41
CA SER A 242 -4.40 5.29 7.25
C SER A 242 -4.99 6.52 6.57
N TYR A 243 -5.90 6.32 5.60
CA TYR A 243 -6.59 7.42 4.92
C TYR A 243 -7.57 8.15 5.84
N ALA A 244 -8.28 7.42 6.71
CA ALA A 244 -9.15 8.04 7.70
C ALA A 244 -8.36 8.92 8.65
N MET A 245 -7.26 8.39 9.18
CA MET A 245 -6.41 9.07 10.16
C MET A 245 -5.67 10.27 9.55
N ALA A 246 -5.08 10.10 8.36
CA ALA A 246 -4.34 11.18 7.67
C ALA A 246 -5.24 12.34 7.22
N ASN A 247 -6.56 12.13 7.14
CA ASN A 247 -7.52 13.11 6.67
C ASN A 247 -8.54 13.55 7.71
N ASP A 248 -8.38 13.12 8.98
CA ASP A 248 -9.30 13.40 10.07
C ASP A 248 -10.76 13.03 9.75
N VAL A 249 -10.97 11.86 9.10
CA VAL A 249 -12.31 11.37 8.77
C VAL A 249 -12.87 10.55 9.92
N PRO A 250 -14.03 10.93 10.49
CA PRO A 250 -14.70 10.13 11.48
C PRO A 250 -15.03 8.73 10.95
N HIS A 251 -14.88 7.71 11.80
CA HIS A 251 -15.20 6.34 11.46
C HIS A 251 -15.87 5.62 12.63
N ALA A 252 -16.71 4.64 12.31
CA ALA A 252 -17.50 3.91 13.28
C ALA A 252 -16.67 2.94 14.12
N ILE A 253 -17.09 2.79 15.36
CA ILE A 253 -16.68 1.70 16.25
C ILE A 253 -17.53 0.48 15.88
N LEU A 254 -16.89 -0.65 15.62
CA LEU A 254 -17.60 -1.84 15.17
C LEU A 254 -17.73 -2.89 16.28
N LYS A 255 -18.89 -3.54 16.31
CA LYS A 255 -19.10 -4.70 17.15
C LYS A 255 -18.45 -5.92 16.51
N ASN A 256 -17.54 -6.56 17.24
CA ASN A 256 -16.77 -7.70 16.75
C ASN A 256 -17.50 -9.04 16.97
N HIS A 257 -16.86 -10.14 16.52
CA HIS A 257 -17.34 -11.51 16.65
C HIS A 257 -17.81 -11.87 18.06
N ASP A 258 -17.04 -11.48 19.08
CA ASP A 258 -17.30 -11.78 20.49
C ASP A 258 -18.31 -10.81 21.15
N GLY A 259 -18.85 -9.86 20.38
CA GLY A 259 -19.90 -8.93 20.82
C GLY A 259 -19.38 -7.65 21.46
N TYR A 260 -18.09 -7.36 21.43
CA TYR A 260 -17.49 -6.13 21.97
C TYR A 260 -17.41 -5.05 20.88
N PHE A 261 -17.61 -3.79 21.29
CA PHE A 261 -17.35 -2.64 20.41
C PHE A 261 -15.86 -2.30 20.40
N VAL A 262 -15.22 -2.40 19.25
CA VAL A 262 -13.77 -2.27 19.09
C VAL A 262 -13.44 -1.16 18.06
N ASN A 263 -12.51 -0.28 18.43
CA ASN A 263 -11.93 0.68 17.51
C ASN A 263 -10.87 0.00 16.63
N ALA A 264 -10.71 0.51 15.41
CA ALA A 264 -9.59 0.15 14.57
C ALA A 264 -8.29 0.75 15.13
N THR A 265 -7.42 -0.08 15.66
CA THR A 265 -6.08 0.28 16.16
C THR A 265 -5.07 -0.77 15.71
N LEU A 266 -3.78 -0.47 15.87
CA LEU A 266 -2.73 -1.45 15.56
C LEU A 266 -2.88 -2.72 16.38
N GLU A 267 -3.23 -2.55 17.67
CA GLU A 267 -3.41 -3.67 18.60
C GLU A 267 -4.61 -4.52 18.21
N SER A 268 -5.74 -3.89 17.83
CA SER A 268 -6.95 -4.63 17.47
C SER A 268 -6.84 -5.35 16.12
N VAL A 269 -6.08 -4.78 15.17
CA VAL A 269 -5.72 -5.44 13.91
C VAL A 269 -4.78 -6.62 14.15
N THR A 270 -3.75 -6.42 14.99
CA THR A 270 -2.82 -7.49 15.35
C THR A 270 -3.53 -8.63 16.09
N SER A 271 -4.48 -8.31 16.98
CA SER A 271 -5.31 -9.30 17.67
C SER A 271 -6.08 -10.19 16.67
N ALA A 272 -6.66 -9.59 15.63
CA ALA A 272 -7.39 -10.35 14.60
C ALA A 272 -6.52 -11.35 13.82
N ALA A 273 -5.21 -11.09 13.71
CA ALA A 273 -4.27 -12.00 13.03
C ALA A 273 -3.72 -13.10 13.94
N THR A 274 -4.09 -13.12 15.23
CA THR A 274 -3.56 -14.10 16.19
C THR A 274 -4.02 -15.51 15.83
N GLY A 275 -3.07 -16.42 15.68
CA GLY A 275 -3.36 -17.84 15.41
C GLY A 275 -3.72 -18.15 13.97
N VAL A 276 -3.64 -17.19 13.03
CA VAL A 276 -3.87 -17.47 11.61
C VAL A 276 -2.86 -18.51 11.09
N VAL A 277 -3.36 -19.47 10.34
CA VAL A 277 -2.55 -20.48 9.64
C VAL A 277 -2.35 -20.04 8.21
N LEU A 278 -1.09 -19.89 7.80
CA LEU A 278 -0.73 -19.42 6.47
C LEU A 278 -0.20 -20.57 5.61
N PRO A 279 -0.52 -20.60 4.31
CA PRO A 279 0.10 -21.51 3.36
C PRO A 279 1.54 -21.07 3.04
N ALA A 280 2.27 -21.91 2.29
CA ALA A 280 3.52 -21.49 1.64
C ALA A 280 3.23 -20.39 0.59
N GLY A 281 4.23 -19.61 0.18
CA GLY A 281 4.05 -18.48 -0.73
C GLY A 281 3.43 -18.82 -2.08
N ASP A 282 3.64 -20.05 -2.57
CA ASP A 282 3.02 -20.61 -3.79
C ASP A 282 1.79 -21.50 -3.49
N GLY A 283 1.31 -21.51 -2.24
CA GLY A 283 0.14 -22.25 -1.80
C GLY A 283 -1.18 -21.53 -2.10
N ASP A 284 -2.27 -22.10 -1.57
CA ASP A 284 -3.60 -21.51 -1.74
C ASP A 284 -3.88 -20.41 -0.70
N TRP A 285 -3.77 -19.16 -1.14
CA TRP A 285 -4.03 -17.98 -0.33
C TRP A 285 -5.50 -17.53 -0.38
N SER A 286 -6.33 -18.10 -1.26
CA SER A 286 -7.73 -17.69 -1.45
C SER A 286 -8.60 -17.90 -0.21
N HIS A 287 -8.17 -18.76 0.71
CA HIS A 287 -8.86 -19.07 1.96
C HIS A 287 -8.24 -18.36 3.19
N VAL A 288 -7.19 -17.57 3.02
CA VAL A 288 -6.60 -16.81 4.12
C VAL A 288 -7.49 -15.61 4.42
N SER A 289 -8.08 -15.61 5.60
CA SER A 289 -8.93 -14.52 6.08
C SER A 289 -8.77 -14.33 7.58
N ILE A 290 -8.76 -13.08 8.01
CA ILE A 290 -8.84 -12.64 9.40
C ILE A 290 -10.07 -11.74 9.62
N LEU A 291 -11.04 -11.81 8.71
CA LEU A 291 -12.32 -11.12 8.82
C LEU A 291 -13.15 -11.76 9.93
N ASP A 292 -13.79 -10.92 10.73
CA ASP A 292 -14.63 -11.33 11.87
C ASP A 292 -13.92 -12.34 12.81
N ALA A 293 -12.62 -12.17 12.99
CA ALA A 293 -11.82 -13.06 13.83
C ALA A 293 -12.29 -13.00 15.28
N ALA A 294 -12.33 -14.17 15.94
CA ALA A 294 -12.61 -14.27 17.37
C ALA A 294 -11.57 -13.52 18.20
N GLY A 295 -11.97 -13.06 19.37
CA GLY A 295 -11.14 -12.33 20.31
C GLY A 295 -11.77 -11.00 20.72
N ALA A 296 -11.85 -10.76 22.02
CA ALA A 296 -12.54 -9.60 22.58
C ALA A 296 -12.00 -8.25 22.04
N GLU A 297 -10.74 -8.21 21.62
CA GLU A 297 -10.06 -7.01 21.13
C GLU A 297 -9.87 -7.02 19.61
N SER A 298 -10.29 -8.08 18.89
CA SER A 298 -10.10 -8.21 17.44
C SER A 298 -11.00 -7.25 16.68
N TYR A 299 -10.40 -6.41 15.80
CA TYR A 299 -11.16 -5.55 14.91
C TYR A 299 -11.74 -6.36 13.74
N PRO A 300 -13.06 -6.28 13.47
CA PRO A 300 -13.72 -7.26 12.61
C PRO A 300 -13.38 -7.15 11.12
N ILE A 301 -12.95 -5.98 10.64
CA ILE A 301 -12.60 -5.78 9.22
C ILE A 301 -11.08 -5.58 9.09
N SER A 302 -10.33 -6.54 9.62
CA SER A 302 -8.87 -6.60 9.49
C SER A 302 -8.48 -7.48 8.31
N SER A 303 -7.39 -7.13 7.63
CA SER A 303 -6.89 -7.91 6.49
C SER A 303 -5.39 -7.81 6.35
N PHE A 304 -4.80 -8.88 5.81
CA PHE A 304 -3.50 -8.81 5.14
C PHE A 304 -3.63 -8.06 3.82
N THR A 305 -2.54 -7.47 3.38
CA THR A 305 -2.33 -7.05 1.99
C THR A 305 -1.06 -7.69 1.47
N TYR A 306 -0.98 -7.91 0.18
CA TYR A 306 0.01 -8.79 -0.43
C TYR A 306 0.73 -8.10 -1.58
N ILE A 307 2.01 -8.37 -1.70
CA ILE A 307 2.75 -8.19 -2.95
C ILE A 307 2.69 -9.49 -3.74
N LEU A 308 2.37 -9.37 -5.02
CA LEU A 308 2.50 -10.43 -6.02
C LEU A 308 3.79 -10.23 -6.79
N VAL A 309 4.55 -11.30 -6.95
CA VAL A 309 5.79 -11.31 -7.71
C VAL A 309 5.94 -12.65 -8.42
N TYR A 310 6.66 -12.70 -9.56
CA TYR A 310 6.94 -13.95 -10.24
C TYR A 310 7.90 -14.81 -9.44
N LYS A 311 7.65 -16.11 -9.37
CA LYS A 311 8.58 -17.09 -8.78
C LYS A 311 9.84 -17.24 -9.63
N GLU A 312 9.70 -17.15 -10.97
CA GLU A 312 10.82 -17.01 -11.91
C GLU A 312 10.79 -15.61 -12.54
N LEU A 313 11.75 -14.78 -12.18
CA LEU A 313 11.81 -13.38 -12.59
C LEU A 313 12.27 -13.18 -14.03
N PHE A 314 13.03 -14.14 -14.58
CA PHE A 314 13.47 -14.06 -15.96
C PHE A 314 12.32 -14.32 -16.93
N SER A 315 12.21 -13.46 -17.94
CA SER A 315 11.36 -13.68 -19.11
C SER A 315 11.97 -12.96 -20.30
N ASN A 316 11.80 -13.53 -21.48
CA ASN A 316 12.22 -12.89 -22.73
C ASN A 316 11.39 -11.63 -23.04
N ASP A 317 10.21 -11.48 -22.43
CA ASP A 317 9.27 -10.40 -22.69
C ASP A 317 9.47 -9.21 -21.74
N THR A 318 10.40 -9.28 -20.78
CA THR A 318 10.66 -8.23 -19.82
C THR A 318 12.05 -7.63 -19.94
N LYS A 319 12.20 -6.41 -19.42
CA LYS A 319 13.50 -5.74 -19.27
C LYS A 319 14.23 -6.13 -17.99
N MET A 320 13.65 -7.04 -17.18
CA MET A 320 14.26 -7.52 -15.94
C MET A 320 15.60 -8.19 -16.25
N ASN A 321 16.66 -7.63 -15.72
CA ASN A 321 17.98 -8.23 -15.72
C ASN A 321 18.35 -8.74 -14.33
N LYS A 322 19.46 -9.46 -14.19
CA LYS A 322 19.87 -10.05 -12.92
C LYS A 322 20.00 -9.01 -11.81
N THR A 323 20.59 -7.84 -12.10
CA THR A 323 20.75 -6.76 -11.11
C THR A 323 19.41 -6.20 -10.65
N ALA A 324 18.42 -6.06 -11.54
CA ALA A 324 17.09 -5.64 -11.19
C ALA A 324 16.35 -6.71 -10.37
N ALA A 325 16.54 -7.98 -10.73
CA ALA A 325 15.97 -9.11 -9.97
C ALA A 325 16.52 -9.15 -8.53
N GLU A 326 17.85 -9.00 -8.37
CA GLU A 326 18.50 -8.90 -7.06
C GLU A 326 17.96 -7.69 -6.25
N ALA A 327 17.87 -6.53 -6.88
CA ALA A 327 17.35 -5.32 -6.24
C ALA A 327 15.87 -5.45 -5.82
N LEU A 328 15.04 -6.13 -6.62
CA LEU A 328 13.64 -6.40 -6.28
C LEU A 328 13.54 -7.29 -5.04
N ILE A 329 14.27 -8.39 -5.01
CA ILE A 329 14.22 -9.32 -3.88
C ILE A 329 14.81 -8.70 -2.61
N ASP A 330 15.89 -7.90 -2.73
CA ASP A 330 16.45 -7.17 -1.59
C ASP A 330 15.47 -6.10 -1.07
N PHE A 331 14.75 -5.41 -1.94
CA PHE A 331 13.68 -4.49 -1.53
C PHE A 331 12.56 -5.21 -0.79
N LEU A 332 12.04 -6.29 -1.33
CA LEU A 332 10.95 -7.06 -0.69
C LEU A 332 11.40 -7.65 0.64
N TRP A 333 12.63 -8.16 0.71
CA TRP A 333 13.22 -8.60 1.96
C TRP A 333 13.29 -7.48 3.00
N TRP A 334 13.76 -6.30 2.58
CA TRP A 334 13.81 -5.13 3.45
C TRP A 334 12.41 -4.72 3.93
N CYS A 335 11.38 -4.78 3.06
CA CYS A 335 10.00 -4.45 3.41
C CYS A 335 9.47 -5.32 4.54
N VAL A 336 9.67 -6.64 4.48
CA VAL A 336 9.18 -7.59 5.51
C VAL A 336 10.03 -7.62 6.78
N HIS A 337 11.17 -6.90 6.80
CA HIS A 337 12.06 -6.78 7.97
C HIS A 337 12.15 -5.32 8.46
N GLN A 338 13.17 -4.60 8.03
CA GLN A 338 13.44 -3.22 8.50
C GLN A 338 12.30 -2.26 8.14
N GLY A 339 11.69 -2.46 6.98
CA GLY A 339 10.55 -1.69 6.50
C GLY A 339 9.33 -1.73 7.43
N GLN A 340 9.16 -2.82 8.19
CA GLN A 340 8.04 -2.97 9.12
C GLN A 340 8.00 -1.87 10.19
N SER A 341 9.15 -1.29 10.55
CA SER A 341 9.23 -0.20 11.54
C SER A 341 8.51 1.09 11.12
N TYR A 342 8.24 1.26 9.84
CA TYR A 342 7.51 2.43 9.32
C TYR A 342 5.99 2.26 9.37
N GLY A 343 5.49 1.02 9.40
CA GLY A 343 4.07 0.71 9.41
C GLY A 343 3.28 1.42 10.52
N PRO A 344 3.70 1.32 11.80
CA PRO A 344 2.95 1.93 12.92
C PRO A 344 2.72 3.42 12.79
N THR A 345 3.64 4.16 12.19
CA THR A 345 3.50 5.62 12.00
C THR A 345 2.45 5.99 10.94
N LEU A 346 2.04 5.02 10.14
CA LEU A 346 1.04 5.13 9.09
C LEU A 346 -0.19 4.25 9.36
N TYR A 347 -0.36 3.79 10.60
CA TYR A 347 -1.50 2.97 11.04
C TYR A 347 -1.59 1.57 10.38
N TYR A 348 -0.45 1.01 9.96
CA TYR A 348 -0.34 -0.39 9.56
C TYR A 348 0.29 -1.22 10.66
N ALA A 349 -0.29 -2.37 10.95
CA ALA A 349 0.27 -3.30 11.92
C ALA A 349 1.42 -4.10 11.31
N SER A 350 2.48 -4.28 12.09
CA SER A 350 3.62 -5.09 11.66
C SER A 350 3.25 -6.56 11.53
N LEU A 351 3.91 -7.24 10.60
CA LEU A 351 3.70 -8.67 10.38
C LEU A 351 4.10 -9.48 11.63
N PRO A 352 3.28 -10.47 12.05
CA PRO A 352 3.69 -11.45 13.03
C PRO A 352 4.94 -12.23 12.57
N ALA A 353 5.76 -12.67 13.50
CA ALA A 353 7.00 -13.43 13.18
C ALA A 353 6.74 -14.69 12.36
N SER A 354 5.59 -15.36 12.55
CA SER A 354 5.18 -16.52 11.75
C SER A 354 4.95 -16.18 10.29
N VAL A 355 4.43 -14.99 10.01
CA VAL A 355 4.21 -14.46 8.65
C VAL A 355 5.55 -14.14 8.01
N VAL A 356 6.42 -13.42 8.71
CA VAL A 356 7.79 -13.10 8.24
C VAL A 356 8.55 -14.38 7.84
N SER A 357 8.42 -15.46 8.61
CA SER A 357 9.08 -16.75 8.28
C SER A 357 8.54 -17.37 6.98
N VAL A 358 7.25 -17.21 6.67
CA VAL A 358 6.68 -17.63 5.38
C VAL A 358 7.24 -16.77 4.25
N ASP A 359 7.34 -15.46 4.45
CA ASP A 359 7.89 -14.53 3.48
C ASP A 359 9.37 -14.81 3.18
N GLU A 360 10.18 -15.06 4.22
CA GLU A 360 11.58 -15.44 4.07
C GLU A 360 11.72 -16.72 3.22
N THR A 361 10.89 -17.73 3.49
CA THR A 361 10.88 -18.97 2.71
C THR A 361 10.50 -18.71 1.26
N THR A 362 9.49 -17.88 1.03
CA THR A 362 9.02 -17.52 -0.31
C THR A 362 10.08 -16.75 -1.08
N LEU A 363 10.64 -15.69 -0.50
CA LEU A 363 11.67 -14.85 -1.10
C LEU A 363 12.94 -15.65 -1.45
N ASN A 364 13.37 -16.57 -0.57
CA ASN A 364 14.50 -17.46 -0.81
C ASN A 364 14.23 -18.53 -1.89
N SER A 365 12.98 -18.72 -2.33
CA SER A 365 12.61 -19.65 -3.39
C SER A 365 12.53 -18.99 -4.78
N ILE A 366 12.61 -17.65 -4.86
CA ILE A 366 12.50 -16.92 -6.12
C ILE A 366 13.78 -17.06 -6.94
N THR A 367 13.61 -17.29 -8.23
CA THR A 367 14.70 -17.59 -9.17
C THR A 367 14.81 -16.56 -10.29
N TYR A 368 16.01 -16.49 -10.86
CA TYR A 368 16.32 -15.80 -12.11
C TYR A 368 17.14 -16.73 -12.99
N GLN A 369 16.61 -17.10 -14.15
CA GLN A 369 17.18 -18.13 -15.04
C GLN A 369 17.44 -19.47 -14.31
N GLY A 370 16.50 -19.88 -13.47
CA GLY A 370 16.56 -21.11 -12.69
C GLY A 370 17.56 -21.11 -11.53
N GLN A 371 18.21 -19.99 -11.25
CA GLN A 371 19.12 -19.85 -10.11
C GLN A 371 18.45 -18.99 -9.04
N VAL A 372 18.55 -19.40 -7.78
CA VAL A 372 18.04 -18.63 -6.64
C VAL A 372 18.68 -17.23 -6.64
N VAL A 373 17.86 -16.20 -6.43
CA VAL A 373 18.31 -14.79 -6.50
C VAL A 373 19.07 -14.40 -5.22
N ARG A 374 18.60 -14.87 -4.04
CA ARG A 374 19.11 -14.50 -2.71
C ARG A 374 19.77 -15.69 -2.01
#